data_40746d8a272ed68c39c779980a5cb8fb
#
_entry.id   40746d8a272ed68c39c779980a5cb8fb
#
_cell.length_a   1.000
_cell.length_b   1.000
_cell.length_c   1.000
_cell.angle_alpha   90.00
_cell.angle_beta   90.00
_cell.angle_gamma   90.00
#
_symmetry.space_group_name_H-M   'P 1'
#
loop_
_entity.id
_entity.type
_entity.pdbx_description
1 polymer ?
#
loop_
_entity_poly.entity_id
_entity_poly.type
_entity_poly.pdbx_seq_one_letter_code
_entity_poly.pdbx_strand_id
1 'polypeptide(L)'
;AAVVYDNEGTKVELNGSLRLIMEKADKKVYNAAGQSTKKANSALRNAGSRFGITVKHNLDNDFYALGRLEFRFNDTESRDKFGSLYTKRAYVGLGSKATGDITFGRQLTIADDLNQAVDYEYGFIPKGDYIPTSGTGVVRYDYKGIEGLQLSANYNFGQRHDEMGRPLKTKKGGLDVNGNQTYVADPTGNIKNAYALGALYKAGDFDVRFAYGHTNFETNAAYAHRLDGFLASLGYKFADFTVTGDFGYAHEKEDDAKTNKFYVSPGFAYQVVPTSKVYGNYLYERVKGETTKDKTHGFLLGADYQLHKQVVLFVEGKYVTKKEYVADTLDKKTKDRAIGVGMRVFF
;
A
#
# COMPACT_ATOMS: atom_id res chain seq x y z
N ALA A 1 4.76 2.72 20.97
CA ALA A 1 3.43 2.87 21.60
C ALA A 1 3.57 3.13 23.09
N ALA A 2 2.74 4.03 23.61
CA ALA A 2 2.70 4.36 25.03
C ALA A 2 1.43 3.78 25.65
N VAL A 3 1.58 3.01 26.74
CA VAL A 3 0.45 2.57 27.54
C VAL A 3 -0.04 3.74 28.39
N VAL A 4 -1.25 4.22 28.13
CA VAL A 4 -1.84 5.36 28.84
C VAL A 4 -2.85 4.92 29.91
N TYR A 5 -3.27 3.67 29.88
CA TYR A 5 -4.15 3.08 30.87
C TYR A 5 -3.97 1.56 30.89
N ASP A 6 -3.85 0.97 32.08
CA ASP A 6 -3.75 -0.47 32.25
C ASP A 6 -4.31 -0.84 33.63
N ASN A 7 -5.59 -1.20 33.67
CA ASN A 7 -6.30 -1.50 34.90
C ASN A 7 -7.50 -2.40 34.64
N GLU A 8 -7.74 -3.34 35.56
CA GLU A 8 -8.92 -4.21 35.57
C GLU A 8 -9.13 -4.97 34.25
N GLY A 9 -8.04 -5.43 33.63
CA GLY A 9 -8.09 -6.17 32.37
C GLY A 9 -8.24 -5.31 31.12
N THR A 10 -8.30 -3.98 31.27
CA THR A 10 -8.36 -3.04 30.13
C THR A 10 -7.03 -2.34 29.95
N LYS A 11 -6.49 -2.40 28.73
CA LYS A 11 -5.26 -1.74 28.32
C LYS A 11 -5.54 -0.79 27.18
N VAL A 12 -5.09 0.46 27.31
CA VAL A 12 -5.20 1.49 26.27
C VAL A 12 -3.81 1.95 25.89
N GLU A 13 -3.49 1.86 24.59
CA GLU A 13 -2.21 2.29 24.03
C GLU A 13 -2.44 3.45 23.08
N LEU A 14 -1.58 4.48 23.21
CA LEU A 14 -1.48 5.59 22.26
C LEU A 14 -0.23 5.37 21.41
N ASN A 15 -0.36 5.47 20.09
CA ASN A 15 0.78 5.39 19.20
C ASN A 15 0.65 6.42 18.07
N GLY A 16 1.78 6.73 17.48
CA GLY A 16 1.78 7.64 16.34
C GLY A 16 3.19 7.98 15.89
N SER A 17 3.25 8.81 14.89
CA SER A 17 4.49 9.35 14.37
C SER A 17 4.26 10.66 13.65
N LEU A 18 5.20 11.59 13.86
CA LEU A 18 5.31 12.79 13.04
C LEU A 18 6.35 12.50 11.94
N ARG A 19 5.98 12.74 10.69
CA ARG A 19 6.78 12.40 9.51
C ARG A 19 6.82 13.58 8.56
N LEU A 20 8.01 14.11 8.33
CA LEU A 20 8.24 15.22 7.42
C LEU A 20 9.34 14.85 6.44
N ILE A 21 9.27 15.42 5.26
CA ILE A 21 10.26 15.22 4.20
C ILE A 21 10.54 16.53 3.48
N MET A 22 11.81 16.79 3.21
CA MET A 22 12.27 17.77 2.24
C MET A 22 12.47 17.03 0.91
N GLU A 23 11.82 17.48 -0.14
CA GLU A 23 11.73 16.73 -1.38
C GLU A 23 12.01 17.60 -2.59
N LYS A 24 12.73 17.02 -3.54
CA LYS A 24 12.75 17.46 -4.93
C LYS A 24 12.18 16.35 -5.80
N ALA A 25 11.15 16.68 -6.57
CA ALA A 25 10.50 15.71 -7.46
C ALA A 25 10.24 16.35 -8.82
N ASP A 26 10.35 15.56 -9.87
CA ASP A 26 9.92 15.98 -11.21
C ASP A 26 9.24 14.82 -11.93
N LYS A 27 8.31 15.20 -12.80
CA LYS A 27 7.59 14.28 -13.66
C LYS A 27 7.65 14.83 -15.10
N LYS A 28 8.21 14.03 -16.00
CA LYS A 28 8.32 14.36 -17.41
C LYS A 28 7.49 13.41 -18.24
N VAL A 29 6.57 13.96 -19.04
CA VAL A 29 5.65 13.18 -19.86
C VAL A 29 5.93 13.47 -21.33
N TYR A 30 6.16 12.42 -22.12
CA TYR A 30 6.36 12.46 -23.56
C TYR A 30 5.11 11.93 -24.26
N ASN A 31 4.67 12.61 -25.31
CA ASN A 31 3.61 12.11 -26.19
C ASN A 31 4.18 11.20 -27.30
N ALA A 32 3.32 10.68 -28.17
CA ALA A 32 3.73 9.80 -29.27
C ALA A 32 4.72 10.46 -30.25
N ALA A 33 4.67 11.77 -30.41
CA ALA A 33 5.56 12.54 -31.28
C ALA A 33 6.91 12.90 -30.61
N GLY A 34 7.11 12.50 -29.36
CA GLY A 34 8.31 12.80 -28.59
C GLY A 34 8.33 14.19 -27.97
N GLN A 35 7.25 14.94 -28.06
CA GLN A 35 7.11 16.22 -27.37
C GLN A 35 6.89 15.99 -25.89
N SER A 36 7.48 16.82 -25.04
CA SER A 36 7.44 16.61 -23.61
C SER A 36 6.95 17.82 -22.83
N THR A 37 6.32 17.52 -21.68
CA THR A 37 6.01 18.49 -20.62
C THR A 37 6.67 18.04 -19.33
N LYS A 38 7.16 18.99 -18.53
CA LYS A 38 7.82 18.71 -17.27
C LYS A 38 7.15 19.48 -16.14
N LYS A 39 6.85 18.80 -15.04
CA LYS A 39 6.46 19.42 -13.78
C LYS A 39 7.52 19.12 -12.75
N ALA A 40 8.06 20.15 -12.10
CA ALA A 40 9.04 20.03 -11.03
C ALA A 40 8.48 20.67 -9.76
N ASN A 41 8.80 20.06 -8.61
CA ASN A 41 8.34 20.51 -7.32
C ASN A 41 9.45 20.37 -6.27
N SER A 42 9.55 21.38 -5.40
CA SER A 42 10.36 21.33 -4.17
C SER A 42 9.43 21.62 -3.00
N ALA A 43 9.47 20.78 -1.98
CA ALA A 43 8.56 20.92 -0.86
C ALA A 43 9.19 20.46 0.45
N LEU A 44 8.73 21.06 1.55
CA LEU A 44 8.82 20.49 2.88
C LEU A 44 7.39 20.15 3.28
N ARG A 45 7.09 18.88 3.48
CA ARG A 45 5.72 18.41 3.63
C ARG A 45 5.54 17.27 4.61
N ASN A 46 4.30 17.08 5.03
CA ASN A 46 3.85 15.88 5.73
C ASN A 46 4.09 14.64 4.86
N ALA A 47 4.65 13.61 5.45
CA ALA A 47 4.94 12.34 4.80
C ALA A 47 4.24 11.18 5.51
N GLY A 48 2.95 11.34 5.79
CA GLY A 48 2.12 10.31 6.40
C GLY A 48 2.08 10.34 7.92
N SER A 49 2.17 11.52 8.53
CA SER A 49 1.99 11.68 9.99
C SER A 49 0.65 11.09 10.44
N ARG A 50 0.66 10.46 11.60
CA ARG A 50 -0.49 9.70 12.11
C ARG A 50 -0.46 9.57 13.61
N PHE A 51 -1.63 9.31 14.19
CA PHE A 51 -1.75 8.86 15.57
C PHE A 51 -2.95 7.94 15.71
N GLY A 52 -2.93 7.09 16.73
CA GLY A 52 -4.00 6.13 16.95
C GLY A 52 -4.08 5.66 18.39
N ILE A 53 -5.20 5.03 18.69
CA ILE A 53 -5.50 4.46 19.99
C ILE A 53 -5.90 3.00 19.78
N THR A 54 -5.30 2.09 20.57
CA THR A 54 -5.69 0.69 20.61
C THR A 54 -6.19 0.36 21.99
N VAL A 55 -7.35 -0.26 22.08
CA VAL A 55 -7.95 -0.73 23.33
C VAL A 55 -8.02 -2.25 23.28
N LYS A 56 -7.59 -2.88 24.35
CA LYS A 56 -7.72 -4.34 24.54
C LYS A 56 -8.32 -4.60 25.92
N HIS A 57 -9.39 -5.39 25.96
CA HIS A 57 -10.06 -5.76 27.19
C HIS A 57 -10.12 -7.28 27.34
N ASN A 58 -9.54 -7.80 28.42
CA ASN A 58 -9.58 -9.22 28.70
C ASN A 58 -11.00 -9.65 29.11
N LEU A 59 -11.46 -10.72 28.48
CA LEU A 59 -12.73 -11.37 28.76
C LEU A 59 -12.47 -12.71 29.46
N ASP A 60 -13.54 -13.43 29.78
CA ASP A 60 -13.41 -14.77 30.38
C ASP A 60 -12.90 -15.78 29.32
N ASN A 61 -12.35 -16.90 29.83
CA ASN A 61 -11.88 -18.05 29.03
C ASN A 61 -10.75 -17.71 28.04
N ASP A 62 -9.85 -16.80 28.43
CA ASP A 62 -8.70 -16.35 27.63
C ASP A 62 -9.07 -15.60 26.34
N PHE A 63 -10.31 -15.16 26.22
CA PHE A 63 -10.75 -14.26 25.15
C PHE A 63 -10.49 -12.80 25.50
N TYR A 64 -10.40 -11.99 24.47
CA TYR A 64 -10.29 -10.54 24.60
C TYR A 64 -11.12 -9.86 23.52
N ALA A 65 -11.58 -8.66 23.84
CA ALA A 65 -12.13 -7.71 22.89
C ALA A 65 -11.05 -6.68 22.54
N LEU A 66 -11.08 -6.18 21.33
CA LEU A 66 -10.14 -5.15 20.89
C LEU A 66 -10.84 -4.10 20.03
N GLY A 67 -10.24 -2.94 20.00
CA GLY A 67 -10.68 -1.84 19.13
C GLY A 67 -9.50 -0.97 18.77
N ARG A 68 -9.52 -0.38 17.57
CA ARG A 68 -8.50 0.55 17.12
C ARG A 68 -9.10 1.70 16.33
N LEU A 69 -8.57 2.90 16.60
CA LEU A 69 -8.77 4.09 15.79
C LEU A 69 -7.41 4.62 15.34
N GLU A 70 -7.29 4.99 14.08
CA GLU A 70 -6.11 5.68 13.56
C GLU A 70 -6.54 6.87 12.71
N PHE A 71 -5.89 8.00 12.94
CA PHE A 71 -6.15 9.26 12.25
C PHE A 71 -4.92 9.70 11.47
N ARG A 72 -5.17 10.26 10.29
CA ARG A 72 -4.16 10.88 9.43
C ARG A 72 -4.66 12.23 8.93
N PHE A 73 -3.81 12.93 8.20
CA PHE A 73 -4.12 14.25 7.66
C PHE A 73 -4.43 14.15 6.18
N ASN A 74 -5.48 14.85 5.74
CA ASN A 74 -5.81 14.96 4.33
C ASN A 74 -4.64 15.62 3.59
N ASP A 75 -4.15 14.98 2.53
CA ASP A 75 -2.96 15.37 1.79
C ASP A 75 -3.26 16.22 0.54
N THR A 76 -4.53 16.56 0.31
CA THR A 76 -4.96 17.32 -0.87
C THR A 76 -5.41 18.73 -0.55
N GLU A 77 -5.61 19.07 0.72
CA GLU A 77 -6.19 20.36 1.15
C GLU A 77 -5.17 21.49 1.34
N SER A 78 -3.89 21.16 1.46
CA SER A 78 -2.82 22.14 1.65
C SER A 78 -1.52 21.69 0.97
N ARG A 79 -0.66 22.67 0.67
CA ARG A 79 0.62 22.40 -0.01
C ARG A 79 1.58 21.59 0.84
N ASP A 80 1.56 21.75 2.16
CA ASP A 80 2.38 20.99 3.10
C ASP A 80 1.77 19.64 3.46
N LYS A 81 0.59 19.32 2.91
CA LYS A 81 -0.17 18.08 3.12
C LYS A 81 -0.60 17.83 4.57
N PHE A 82 -0.71 18.90 5.38
CA PHE A 82 -1.36 18.87 6.68
C PHE A 82 -2.77 19.48 6.58
N GLY A 83 -3.67 18.77 5.92
CA GLY A 83 -5.08 19.14 5.87
C GLY A 83 -5.85 18.68 7.11
N SER A 84 -7.16 18.58 6.98
CA SER A 84 -8.04 18.11 8.05
C SER A 84 -7.77 16.65 8.42
N LEU A 85 -8.05 16.33 9.68
CA LEU A 85 -7.98 14.95 10.14
C LEU A 85 -9.08 14.10 9.51
N TYR A 86 -8.75 12.87 9.19
CA TYR A 86 -9.72 11.85 8.80
C TYR A 86 -9.38 10.52 9.47
N THR A 87 -10.40 9.67 9.59
CA THR A 87 -10.24 8.34 10.19
C THR A 87 -9.70 7.38 9.14
N LYS A 88 -8.47 6.94 9.30
CA LYS A 88 -7.83 5.98 8.40
C LYS A 88 -8.22 4.54 8.71
N ARG A 89 -8.27 4.20 10.03
CA ARG A 89 -8.64 2.88 10.52
C ARG A 89 -9.63 3.03 11.66
N ALA A 90 -10.62 2.14 11.69
CA ALA A 90 -11.62 2.08 12.75
C ALA A 90 -12.24 0.68 12.74
N TYR A 91 -11.87 -0.17 13.70
CA TYR A 91 -12.39 -1.52 13.77
C TYR A 91 -12.47 -2.02 15.19
N VAL A 92 -13.30 -3.03 15.39
CA VAL A 92 -13.46 -3.78 16.64
C VAL A 92 -13.28 -5.26 16.37
N GLY A 93 -12.99 -6.02 17.41
CA GLY A 93 -12.81 -7.46 17.24
C GLY A 93 -12.85 -8.24 18.52
N LEU A 94 -12.82 -9.54 18.36
CA LEU A 94 -12.74 -10.55 19.40
C LEU A 94 -11.65 -11.56 19.04
N GLY A 95 -10.98 -12.11 20.03
CA GLY A 95 -9.99 -13.13 19.76
C GLY A 95 -9.50 -13.86 20.97
N SER A 96 -8.68 -14.86 20.69
CA SER A 96 -7.88 -15.59 21.68
C SER A 96 -6.61 -16.10 20.99
N LYS A 97 -5.58 -16.42 21.79
CA LYS A 97 -4.37 -17.04 21.27
C LYS A 97 -4.65 -18.38 20.58
N ALA A 98 -5.59 -19.15 21.11
CA ALA A 98 -5.87 -20.50 20.64
C ALA A 98 -6.71 -20.50 19.34
N THR A 99 -7.64 -19.57 19.19
CA THR A 99 -8.60 -19.57 18.08
C THR A 99 -8.35 -18.49 17.03
N GLY A 100 -7.50 -17.50 17.35
CA GLY A 100 -7.22 -16.37 16.45
C GLY A 100 -8.14 -15.18 16.70
N ASP A 101 -8.01 -14.17 15.85
CA ASP A 101 -8.73 -12.90 15.97
C ASP A 101 -9.69 -12.74 14.79
N ILE A 102 -10.91 -12.26 15.09
CA ILE A 102 -11.84 -11.80 14.09
C ILE A 102 -12.09 -10.30 14.32
N THR A 103 -11.92 -9.51 13.28
CA THR A 103 -12.05 -8.05 13.34
C THR A 103 -13.00 -7.53 12.28
N PHE A 104 -13.65 -6.42 12.57
CA PHE A 104 -14.73 -5.83 11.76
C PHE A 104 -14.53 -4.33 11.65
N GLY A 105 -14.50 -3.81 10.44
CA GLY A 105 -14.49 -2.38 10.21
C GLY A 105 -13.50 -1.93 9.15
N ARG A 106 -13.14 -0.66 9.24
CA ARG A 106 -12.20 -0.01 8.33
C ARG A 106 -10.78 -0.42 8.70
N GLN A 107 -10.14 -1.26 7.88
CA GLN A 107 -8.87 -1.87 8.21
C GLN A 107 -8.12 -2.37 6.97
N LEU A 108 -6.86 -2.76 7.19
CA LEU A 108 -6.03 -3.42 6.20
C LEU A 108 -6.51 -4.85 5.95
N THR A 109 -6.24 -5.35 4.76
CA THR A 109 -6.40 -6.76 4.38
C THR A 109 -5.07 -7.49 4.49
N ILE A 110 -5.11 -8.82 4.30
CA ILE A 110 -3.88 -9.62 4.27
C ILE A 110 -2.93 -9.19 3.14
N ALA A 111 -3.46 -8.65 2.05
CA ALA A 111 -2.64 -8.23 0.92
C ALA A 111 -1.64 -7.12 1.27
N ASP A 112 -1.89 -6.33 2.32
CA ASP A 112 -0.95 -5.29 2.73
C ASP A 112 0.39 -5.86 3.22
N ASP A 113 0.41 -7.09 3.71
CA ASP A 113 1.61 -7.76 4.21
C ASP A 113 2.46 -8.39 3.10
N LEU A 114 2.05 -8.29 1.84
CA LEU A 114 2.62 -9.04 0.72
C LEU A 114 3.75 -8.32 0.00
N ASN A 115 4.60 -7.60 0.73
CA ASN A 115 5.87 -7.09 0.21
C ASN A 115 6.91 -7.04 1.32
N GLN A 116 8.17 -7.18 0.96
CA GLN A 116 9.29 -7.13 1.90
C GLN A 116 10.38 -6.12 1.49
N ALA A 117 10.27 -5.54 0.31
CA ALA A 117 11.17 -4.48 -0.11
C ALA A 117 11.15 -3.33 0.90
N VAL A 118 12.33 -2.80 1.22
CA VAL A 118 12.49 -1.71 2.19
C VAL A 118 12.28 -0.39 1.48
N ASP A 119 11.41 0.44 2.03
CA ASP A 119 11.20 1.83 1.61
C ASP A 119 10.71 2.65 2.79
N TYR A 120 10.81 3.98 2.66
CA TYR A 120 10.21 4.93 3.60
C TYR A 120 9.12 5.76 2.93
N GLU A 121 9.40 6.38 1.80
CA GLU A 121 8.49 7.33 1.14
C GLU A 121 8.10 6.95 -0.28
N TYR A 122 9.06 6.47 -1.08
CA TYR A 122 8.88 6.32 -2.52
C TYR A 122 8.67 4.88 -2.97
N GLY A 123 8.25 3.99 -2.07
CA GLY A 123 7.88 2.62 -2.42
C GLY A 123 6.89 2.58 -3.57
N PHE A 124 7.12 1.69 -4.52
CA PHE A 124 6.38 1.64 -5.78
C PHE A 124 5.79 0.25 -6.11
N ILE A 125 5.83 -0.68 -5.16
CA ILE A 125 5.26 -2.02 -5.40
C ILE A 125 3.75 -1.92 -5.52
N PRO A 126 3.17 -2.30 -6.68
CA PRO A 126 1.76 -2.05 -6.99
C PRO A 126 0.81 -3.14 -6.48
N LYS A 127 1.08 -3.74 -5.34
CA LYS A 127 0.29 -4.88 -4.81
C LYS A 127 -1.21 -4.57 -4.68
N GLY A 128 -1.56 -3.33 -4.36
CA GLY A 128 -2.94 -2.89 -4.20
C GLY A 128 -3.76 -2.89 -5.49
N ASP A 129 -3.09 -2.89 -6.65
CA ASP A 129 -3.74 -3.02 -7.95
C ASP A 129 -4.09 -4.48 -8.30
N TYR A 130 -3.59 -5.42 -7.51
CA TYR A 130 -3.77 -6.87 -7.69
C TYR A 130 -4.79 -7.42 -6.71
N ILE A 131 -4.68 -7.03 -5.45
CA ILE A 131 -5.61 -7.37 -4.38
C ILE A 131 -5.81 -6.10 -3.54
N PRO A 132 -7.05 -5.69 -3.22
CA PRO A 132 -7.26 -4.55 -2.32
C PRO A 132 -6.52 -4.74 -1.00
N THR A 133 -5.67 -3.78 -0.64
CA THR A 133 -4.85 -3.84 0.59
C THR A 133 -5.59 -3.34 1.82
N SER A 134 -6.75 -2.72 1.63
CA SER A 134 -7.60 -2.19 2.70
C SER A 134 -9.04 -2.09 2.23
N GLY A 135 -9.93 -1.79 3.16
CA GLY A 135 -11.32 -1.48 2.85
C GLY A 135 -11.97 -0.70 3.98
N THR A 136 -13.08 -0.03 3.65
CA THR A 136 -13.87 0.72 4.63
C THR A 136 -14.84 -0.16 5.41
N GLY A 137 -15.12 -1.36 4.93
CA GLY A 137 -15.93 -2.36 5.62
C GLY A 137 -15.34 -3.75 5.36
N VAL A 138 -14.53 -4.26 6.29
CA VAL A 138 -13.81 -5.52 6.14
C VAL A 138 -14.08 -6.40 7.34
N VAL A 139 -14.37 -7.67 7.10
CA VAL A 139 -14.31 -8.73 8.09
C VAL A 139 -13.00 -9.48 7.86
N ARG A 140 -12.17 -9.58 8.90
CA ARG A 140 -10.86 -10.22 8.79
C ARG A 140 -10.67 -11.24 9.90
N TYR A 141 -10.12 -12.39 9.53
CA TYR A 141 -9.71 -13.44 10.47
C TYR A 141 -8.21 -13.68 10.34
N ASP A 142 -7.52 -13.74 11.49
CA ASP A 142 -6.09 -14.04 11.58
C ASP A 142 -5.87 -15.16 12.59
N TYR A 143 -5.14 -16.19 12.16
CA TYR A 143 -4.77 -17.32 13.02
C TYR A 143 -3.25 -17.44 13.13
N LYS A 144 -2.74 -17.42 14.34
CA LYS A 144 -1.30 -17.49 14.65
C LYS A 144 -0.97 -18.62 15.64
N GLY A 145 -1.80 -19.65 15.70
CA GLY A 145 -1.63 -20.75 16.65
C GLY A 145 -0.50 -21.73 16.32
N ILE A 146 0.11 -21.60 15.15
CA ILE A 146 1.27 -22.39 14.72
C ILE A 146 2.47 -21.47 14.66
N GLU A 147 3.57 -21.85 15.34
CA GLU A 147 4.77 -21.03 15.41
C GLU A 147 5.30 -20.72 14.01
N GLY A 148 5.62 -19.45 13.77
CA GLY A 148 6.14 -18.96 12.49
C GLY A 148 5.11 -18.84 11.38
N LEU A 149 3.86 -19.25 11.58
CA LEU A 149 2.81 -19.24 10.57
C LEU A 149 1.65 -18.33 10.97
N GLN A 150 1.27 -17.44 10.08
CA GLN A 150 0.01 -16.71 10.15
C GLN A 150 -0.86 -17.10 8.94
N LEU A 151 -2.09 -17.53 9.23
CA LEU A 151 -3.12 -17.75 8.21
C LEU A 151 -4.14 -16.63 8.34
N SER A 152 -4.51 -16.01 7.22
CA SER A 152 -5.44 -14.88 7.22
C SER A 152 -6.45 -14.99 6.10
N ALA A 153 -7.65 -14.52 6.38
CA ALA A 153 -8.73 -14.39 5.39
C ALA A 153 -9.45 -13.07 5.63
N ASN A 154 -9.93 -12.44 4.57
CA ASN A 154 -10.77 -11.28 4.70
C ASN A 154 -11.87 -11.25 3.65
N TYR A 155 -12.97 -10.59 4.00
CA TYR A 155 -14.06 -10.26 3.10
C TYR A 155 -14.29 -8.75 3.16
N ASN A 156 -14.30 -8.11 1.99
CA ASN A 156 -14.57 -6.68 1.83
C ASN A 156 -15.99 -6.50 1.31
N PHE A 157 -16.79 -5.75 2.03
CA PHE A 157 -18.09 -5.27 1.56
C PHE A 157 -17.91 -4.24 0.45
N GLY A 158 -18.98 -3.90 -0.23
CA GLY A 158 -18.96 -2.93 -1.33
C GLY A 158 -18.39 -1.58 -0.93
N GLN A 159 -17.67 -0.94 -1.85
CA GLN A 159 -17.01 0.33 -1.60
C GLN A 159 -16.93 1.15 -2.88
N ARG A 160 -17.21 2.45 -2.78
CA ARG A 160 -17.16 3.41 -3.90
C ARG A 160 -16.20 4.55 -3.67
N HIS A 161 -15.84 4.81 -2.41
CA HIS A 161 -14.98 5.91 -1.99
C HIS A 161 -13.95 5.42 -0.99
N ASP A 162 -12.78 6.08 -0.97
CA ASP A 162 -11.76 5.85 0.05
C ASP A 162 -12.11 6.54 1.39
N GLU A 163 -11.21 6.47 2.35
CA GLU A 163 -11.41 7.02 3.70
C GLU A 163 -11.47 8.54 3.73
N MET A 164 -11.00 9.23 2.69
CA MET A 164 -11.11 10.68 2.52
C MET A 164 -12.34 11.10 1.70
N GLY A 165 -13.20 10.15 1.32
CA GLY A 165 -14.37 10.42 0.49
C GLY A 165 -14.08 10.59 -0.99
N ARG A 166 -12.88 10.23 -1.45
CA ARG A 166 -12.50 10.29 -2.86
C ARG A 166 -12.96 9.03 -3.60
N PRO A 167 -13.35 9.13 -4.89
CA PRO A 167 -13.65 7.94 -5.69
C PRO A 167 -12.46 6.98 -5.72
N LEU A 168 -12.73 5.67 -5.72
CA LEU A 168 -11.67 4.64 -5.81
C LEU A 168 -10.93 4.71 -7.14
N LYS A 169 -11.61 5.10 -8.22
CA LYS A 169 -11.02 5.26 -9.56
C LYS A 169 -11.57 6.52 -10.19
N THR A 170 -10.72 7.22 -10.92
CA THR A 170 -11.10 8.40 -11.70
C THR A 170 -10.82 8.18 -13.18
N LYS A 171 -11.55 8.91 -14.00
CA LYS A 171 -11.34 8.96 -15.45
C LYS A 171 -11.33 10.42 -15.90
N LYS A 172 -10.84 10.67 -17.12
CA LYS A 172 -10.86 12.00 -17.71
C LYS A 172 -12.30 12.47 -17.86
N GLY A 173 -12.59 13.67 -17.36
CA GLY A 173 -13.81 14.43 -17.62
C GLY A 173 -13.61 15.39 -18.78
N GLY A 174 -14.47 16.40 -18.86
CA GLY A 174 -14.30 17.50 -19.80
C GLY A 174 -13.16 18.46 -19.40
N LEU A 175 -12.87 19.44 -20.24
CA LEU A 175 -11.98 20.53 -19.90
C LEU A 175 -12.72 21.56 -19.05
N ASP A 176 -12.03 22.18 -18.09
CA ASP A 176 -12.58 23.28 -17.32
C ASP A 176 -12.58 24.60 -18.14
N VAL A 177 -13.07 25.69 -17.53
CA VAL A 177 -13.16 26.99 -18.20
C VAL A 177 -11.80 27.56 -18.60
N ASN A 178 -10.72 27.08 -17.98
CA ASN A 178 -9.34 27.49 -18.28
C ASN A 178 -8.63 26.53 -19.25
N GLY A 179 -9.35 25.53 -19.79
CA GLY A 179 -8.78 24.53 -20.69
C GLY A 179 -8.01 23.40 -20.00
N ASN A 180 -8.07 23.30 -18.68
CA ASN A 180 -7.40 22.24 -17.92
C ASN A 180 -8.22 20.96 -17.92
N GLN A 181 -7.53 19.81 -17.99
CA GLN A 181 -8.17 18.50 -17.90
C GLN A 181 -8.79 18.29 -16.51
N THR A 182 -10.07 17.96 -16.46
CA THR A 182 -10.75 17.55 -15.25
C THR A 182 -10.78 16.02 -15.13
N TYR A 183 -10.99 15.53 -13.92
CA TYR A 183 -11.16 14.12 -13.63
C TYR A 183 -12.44 13.91 -12.84
N VAL A 184 -13.17 12.86 -13.19
CA VAL A 184 -14.45 12.50 -12.56
C VAL A 184 -14.39 11.06 -12.05
N ALA A 185 -15.32 10.70 -11.19
CA ALA A 185 -15.42 9.33 -10.70
C ALA A 185 -15.65 8.35 -11.86
N ASP A 186 -14.89 7.25 -11.85
CA ASP A 186 -15.05 6.15 -12.79
C ASP A 186 -15.77 5.01 -12.06
N PRO A 187 -17.06 4.75 -12.36
CA PRO A 187 -17.82 3.72 -11.67
C PRO A 187 -17.33 2.30 -11.94
N THR A 188 -16.49 2.08 -12.95
CA THR A 188 -15.87 0.77 -13.19
C THR A 188 -14.87 0.37 -12.11
N GLY A 189 -14.45 1.31 -11.28
CA GLY A 189 -13.62 1.06 -10.11
C GLY A 189 -14.40 0.79 -8.82
N ASN A 190 -15.72 0.90 -8.83
CA ASN A 190 -16.55 0.62 -7.66
C ASN A 190 -16.55 -0.87 -7.35
N ILE A 191 -16.25 -1.22 -6.12
CA ILE A 191 -16.18 -2.60 -5.65
C ILE A 191 -17.55 -3.04 -5.17
N LYS A 192 -18.03 -4.18 -5.70
CA LYS A 192 -19.22 -4.85 -5.21
C LYS A 192 -18.92 -5.67 -3.95
N ASN A 193 -17.88 -6.47 -4.01
CA ASN A 193 -17.30 -7.20 -2.89
C ASN A 193 -15.92 -7.73 -3.28
N ALA A 194 -15.14 -8.12 -2.28
CA ALA A 194 -13.86 -8.76 -2.51
C ALA A 194 -13.54 -9.73 -1.38
N TYR A 195 -12.73 -10.75 -1.64
CA TYR A 195 -12.19 -11.59 -0.59
C TYR A 195 -10.73 -11.93 -0.89
N ALA A 196 -9.99 -12.24 0.15
CA ALA A 196 -8.61 -12.69 0.03
C ALA A 196 -8.29 -13.74 1.08
N LEU A 197 -7.33 -14.60 0.74
CA LEU A 197 -6.74 -15.61 1.61
C LEU A 197 -5.23 -15.44 1.55
N GLY A 198 -4.55 -15.61 2.67
CA GLY A 198 -3.11 -15.48 2.68
C GLY A 198 -2.44 -16.27 3.80
N ALA A 199 -1.14 -16.46 3.62
CA ALA A 199 -0.28 -17.11 4.58
C ALA A 199 1.05 -16.37 4.65
N LEU A 200 1.52 -16.14 5.88
CA LEU A 200 2.83 -15.57 6.18
C LEU A 200 3.60 -16.63 6.97
N TYR A 201 4.75 -17.05 6.45
CA TYR A 201 5.56 -18.09 7.10
C TYR A 201 7.00 -17.62 7.26
N LYS A 202 7.48 -17.67 8.51
CA LYS A 202 8.85 -17.34 8.84
C LYS A 202 9.50 -18.55 9.51
N ALA A 203 10.57 -19.04 8.92
CA ALA A 203 11.37 -20.15 9.44
C ALA A 203 12.85 -19.79 9.38
N GLY A 204 13.49 -19.61 10.54
CA GLY A 204 14.88 -19.17 10.61
C GLY A 204 15.07 -17.83 9.90
N ASP A 205 15.92 -17.80 8.89
CA ASP A 205 16.25 -16.62 8.10
C ASP A 205 15.35 -16.43 6.88
N PHE A 206 14.42 -17.34 6.63
CA PHE A 206 13.47 -17.26 5.52
C PHE A 206 12.14 -16.63 5.98
N ASP A 207 11.60 -15.78 5.10
CA ASP A 207 10.27 -15.20 5.24
C ASP A 207 9.55 -15.38 3.90
N VAL A 208 8.48 -16.17 3.89
CA VAL A 208 7.72 -16.51 2.69
C VAL A 208 6.26 -16.13 2.89
N ARG A 209 5.71 -15.37 1.95
CA ARG A 209 4.34 -14.86 2.03
C ARG A 209 3.61 -15.11 0.73
N PHE A 210 2.34 -15.45 0.85
CA PHE A 210 1.47 -15.68 -0.31
C PHE A 210 0.07 -15.16 -0.01
N ALA A 211 -0.59 -14.58 -1.01
CA ALA A 211 -2.00 -14.24 -0.95
C ALA A 211 -2.67 -14.44 -2.32
N TYR A 212 -3.93 -14.81 -2.26
CA TYR A 212 -4.85 -14.83 -3.39
C TYR A 212 -6.05 -13.94 -3.06
N GLY A 213 -6.51 -13.17 -4.03
CA GLY A 213 -7.70 -12.34 -3.87
C GLY A 213 -8.58 -12.33 -5.10
N HIS A 214 -9.88 -12.20 -4.87
CA HIS A 214 -10.89 -12.09 -5.91
C HIS A 214 -11.72 -10.84 -5.64
N THR A 215 -11.79 -9.94 -6.62
CA THR A 215 -12.56 -8.70 -6.55
C THR A 215 -13.64 -8.71 -7.60
N ASN A 216 -14.89 -8.46 -7.18
CA ASN A 216 -16.03 -8.23 -8.06
C ASN A 216 -16.32 -6.72 -8.06
N PHE A 217 -16.39 -6.14 -9.26
CA PHE A 217 -16.72 -4.73 -9.42
C PHE A 217 -18.20 -4.57 -9.75
N GLU A 218 -18.76 -3.42 -9.40
CA GLU A 218 -20.12 -3.07 -9.81
C GLU A 218 -20.17 -2.87 -11.32
N THR A 219 -21.28 -3.29 -11.91
CA THR A 219 -21.55 -3.08 -13.34
C THR A 219 -23.05 -2.94 -13.56
N ASN A 220 -23.45 -2.03 -14.46
CA ASN A 220 -24.84 -1.87 -14.92
C ASN A 220 -25.14 -2.74 -16.15
N ALA A 221 -24.12 -3.42 -16.68
CA ALA A 221 -24.24 -4.29 -17.84
C ALA A 221 -24.58 -5.73 -17.42
N ALA A 222 -25.02 -6.54 -18.37
CA ALA A 222 -25.34 -7.96 -18.14
C ALA A 222 -24.08 -8.84 -18.06
N TYR A 223 -22.88 -8.28 -17.92
CA TYR A 223 -21.64 -9.00 -17.77
C TYR A 223 -20.99 -8.76 -16.41
N ALA A 224 -20.12 -9.67 -16.00
CA ALA A 224 -19.33 -9.54 -14.79
C ALA A 224 -18.03 -8.76 -15.07
N HIS A 225 -17.60 -7.96 -14.08
CA HIS A 225 -16.28 -7.35 -14.05
C HIS A 225 -15.55 -7.87 -12.82
N ARG A 226 -14.48 -8.63 -13.00
CA ARG A 226 -13.75 -9.31 -11.92
C ARG A 226 -12.25 -9.24 -12.10
N LEU A 227 -11.54 -9.32 -10.98
CA LEU A 227 -10.09 -9.34 -10.90
C LEU A 227 -9.66 -10.47 -9.97
N ASP A 228 -8.82 -11.37 -10.48
CA ASP A 228 -8.17 -12.41 -9.68
C ASP A 228 -6.69 -12.07 -9.55
N GLY A 229 -6.23 -11.91 -8.31
CA GLY A 229 -4.87 -11.50 -8.00
C GLY A 229 -4.13 -12.52 -7.14
N PHE A 230 -2.83 -12.66 -7.42
CA PHE A 230 -1.90 -13.52 -6.68
C PHE A 230 -0.69 -12.69 -6.31
N LEU A 231 -0.31 -12.71 -5.03
CA LEU A 231 0.87 -12.02 -4.53
C LEU A 231 1.78 -13.02 -3.83
N ALA A 232 3.08 -12.88 -4.04
CA ALA A 232 4.09 -13.65 -3.32
C ALA A 232 5.22 -12.72 -2.90
N SER A 233 5.80 -12.99 -1.74
CA SER A 233 6.89 -12.19 -1.20
C SER A 233 7.88 -13.10 -0.49
N LEU A 234 9.14 -12.98 -0.84
CA LEU A 234 10.23 -13.81 -0.32
C LEU A 234 11.28 -12.92 0.33
N GLY A 235 11.81 -13.36 1.44
CA GLY A 235 12.94 -12.72 2.11
C GLY A 235 13.91 -13.76 2.64
N TYR A 236 15.21 -13.45 2.56
CA TYR A 236 16.27 -14.27 3.13
C TYR A 236 17.32 -13.38 3.75
N LYS A 237 17.62 -13.63 5.01
CA LYS A 237 18.64 -12.91 5.75
C LYS A 237 19.88 -13.78 5.91
N PHE A 238 21.05 -13.26 5.54
CA PHE A 238 22.34 -13.89 5.83
C PHE A 238 23.31 -12.81 6.27
N ALA A 239 23.95 -13.02 7.43
CA ALA A 239 24.80 -12.01 8.08
C ALA A 239 24.04 -10.67 8.18
N ASP A 240 24.63 -9.59 7.68
CA ASP A 240 24.05 -8.24 7.71
C ASP A 240 23.26 -7.90 6.42
N PHE A 241 23.09 -8.86 5.52
CA PHE A 241 22.33 -8.72 4.29
C PHE A 241 20.94 -9.33 4.40
N THR A 242 19.98 -8.67 3.80
CA THR A 242 18.65 -9.23 3.51
C THR A 242 18.40 -9.06 2.01
N VAL A 243 18.05 -10.14 1.33
CA VAL A 243 17.58 -10.10 -0.05
C VAL A 243 16.08 -10.35 -0.07
N THR A 244 15.38 -9.65 -0.94
CA THR A 244 13.92 -9.75 -1.06
C THR A 244 13.51 -9.95 -2.51
N GLY A 245 12.33 -10.55 -2.69
CA GLY A 245 11.68 -10.65 -3.98
C GLY A 245 10.17 -10.56 -3.77
N ASP A 246 9.56 -9.56 -4.40
CA ASP A 246 8.12 -9.36 -4.37
C ASP A 246 7.54 -9.61 -5.76
N PHE A 247 6.44 -10.33 -5.85
CA PHE A 247 5.84 -10.79 -7.09
C PHE A 247 4.33 -10.63 -7.06
N GLY A 248 3.76 -10.27 -8.19
CA GLY A 248 2.32 -10.25 -8.36
C GLY A 248 1.92 -10.72 -9.74
N TYR A 249 0.76 -11.35 -9.82
CA TYR A 249 0.10 -11.70 -11.06
C TYR A 249 -1.39 -11.46 -10.90
N ALA A 250 -2.04 -10.88 -11.91
CA ALA A 250 -3.48 -10.70 -11.90
C ALA A 250 -4.07 -10.87 -13.29
N HIS A 251 -5.30 -11.37 -13.30
CA HIS A 251 -6.13 -11.49 -14.48
C HIS A 251 -7.44 -10.75 -14.22
N GLU A 252 -7.73 -9.77 -15.07
CA GLU A 252 -8.97 -8.99 -15.02
C GLU A 252 -9.81 -9.29 -16.25
N LYS A 253 -11.10 -9.51 -16.03
CA LYS A 253 -12.06 -9.72 -17.10
C LYS A 253 -13.22 -8.76 -16.94
N GLU A 254 -13.44 -7.92 -17.95
CA GLU A 254 -14.58 -7.01 -18.06
C GLU A 254 -15.28 -7.28 -19.40
N ASP A 255 -16.44 -7.93 -19.36
CA ASP A 255 -17.12 -8.49 -20.55
C ASP A 255 -16.18 -9.48 -21.28
N ASP A 256 -15.91 -9.26 -22.54
CA ASP A 256 -14.96 -10.07 -23.33
C ASP A 256 -13.53 -9.53 -23.25
N ALA A 257 -13.34 -8.34 -22.70
CA ALA A 257 -12.03 -7.71 -22.57
C ALA A 257 -11.24 -8.35 -21.42
N LYS A 258 -10.02 -8.79 -21.69
CA LYS A 258 -9.11 -9.42 -20.74
C LYS A 258 -7.86 -8.58 -20.58
N THR A 259 -7.45 -8.39 -19.34
CA THR A 259 -6.18 -7.73 -18.99
C THR A 259 -5.40 -8.66 -18.09
N ASN A 260 -4.14 -8.91 -18.45
CA ASN A 260 -3.19 -9.66 -17.63
C ASN A 260 -2.07 -8.73 -17.20
N LYS A 261 -1.66 -8.84 -15.96
CA LYS A 261 -0.57 -8.05 -15.43
C LYS A 261 0.28 -8.86 -14.45
N PHE A 262 1.54 -8.50 -14.39
CA PHE A 262 2.45 -9.05 -13.39
C PHE A 262 3.52 -8.01 -13.03
N TYR A 263 4.09 -8.17 -11.85
CA TYR A 263 5.30 -7.47 -11.47
C TYR A 263 6.29 -8.40 -10.79
N VAL A 264 7.56 -8.03 -10.88
CA VAL A 264 8.66 -8.61 -10.13
C VAL A 264 9.48 -7.47 -9.54
N SER A 265 9.88 -7.63 -8.29
CA SER A 265 10.66 -6.60 -7.59
C SER A 265 11.71 -7.26 -6.68
N PRO A 266 12.92 -7.49 -7.20
CA PRO A 266 14.05 -7.88 -6.37
C PRO A 266 14.56 -6.69 -5.56
N GLY A 267 15.02 -6.95 -4.34
CA GLY A 267 15.53 -5.92 -3.46
C GLY A 267 16.59 -6.43 -2.50
N PHE A 268 17.25 -5.51 -1.84
CA PHE A 268 18.23 -5.80 -0.81
C PHE A 268 18.18 -4.76 0.30
N ALA A 269 18.69 -5.15 1.46
CA ALA A 269 19.01 -4.24 2.55
C ALA A 269 20.34 -4.72 3.17
N TYR A 270 21.25 -3.80 3.43
CA TYR A 270 22.51 -4.07 4.07
C TYR A 270 22.65 -3.20 5.32
N GLN A 271 22.77 -3.87 6.47
CA GLN A 271 22.98 -3.20 7.76
C GLN A 271 24.46 -2.87 7.89
N VAL A 272 24.83 -1.65 7.50
CA VAL A 272 26.23 -1.19 7.45
C VAL A 272 26.83 -1.13 8.84
N VAL A 273 26.08 -0.55 9.78
CA VAL A 273 26.36 -0.46 11.22
C VAL A 273 25.04 -0.67 11.96
N PRO A 274 25.05 -0.92 13.29
CA PRO A 274 23.78 -1.17 14.00
C PRO A 274 22.71 -0.09 13.86
N THR A 275 23.10 1.16 13.57
CA THR A 275 22.19 2.31 13.46
C THR A 275 21.83 2.68 12.03
N SER A 276 22.48 2.10 11.01
CA SER A 276 22.30 2.53 9.62
C SER A 276 22.25 1.37 8.67
N LYS A 277 21.30 1.42 7.73
CA LYS A 277 21.25 0.49 6.60
C LYS A 277 21.19 1.25 5.29
N VAL A 278 21.67 0.62 4.25
CA VAL A 278 21.43 0.99 2.86
C VAL A 278 20.54 -0.05 2.23
N TYR A 279 19.67 0.36 1.34
CA TYR A 279 18.70 -0.52 0.73
C TYR A 279 18.37 -0.07 -0.68
N GLY A 280 17.88 -0.98 -1.48
CA GLY A 280 17.42 -0.69 -2.81
C GLY A 280 16.52 -1.79 -3.34
N ASN A 281 15.72 -1.44 -4.31
CA ASN A 281 14.90 -2.39 -5.04
C ASN A 281 14.64 -1.92 -6.46
N TYR A 282 14.29 -2.87 -7.30
CA TYR A 282 13.96 -2.67 -8.69
C TYR A 282 12.55 -3.21 -8.93
N LEU A 283 11.78 -2.53 -9.77
CA LEU A 283 10.46 -2.98 -10.20
C LEU A 283 10.42 -3.12 -11.71
N TYR A 284 9.90 -4.25 -12.16
CA TYR A 284 9.37 -4.39 -13.51
C TYR A 284 7.90 -4.78 -13.41
N GLU A 285 7.04 -4.02 -14.10
CA GLU A 285 5.61 -4.35 -14.24
C GLU A 285 5.20 -4.30 -15.70
N ARG A 286 4.38 -5.27 -16.13
CA ARG A 286 3.72 -5.26 -17.42
C ARG A 286 2.23 -5.45 -17.23
N VAL A 287 1.44 -4.55 -17.84
CA VAL A 287 -0.01 -4.62 -17.89
C VAL A 287 -0.41 -4.73 -19.35
N LYS A 288 -1.03 -5.85 -19.74
CA LYS A 288 -1.41 -6.12 -21.13
C LYS A 288 -2.92 -6.31 -21.24
N GLY A 289 -3.58 -5.38 -21.95
CA GLY A 289 -4.98 -5.47 -22.36
C GLY A 289 -5.12 -5.95 -23.80
N GLU A 290 -6.31 -5.81 -24.36
CA GLU A 290 -6.62 -6.24 -25.74
C GLU A 290 -5.83 -5.46 -26.80
N THR A 291 -5.73 -4.14 -26.61
CA THR A 291 -5.05 -3.23 -27.56
C THR A 291 -3.95 -2.42 -26.91
N THR A 292 -3.80 -2.50 -25.60
CA THR A 292 -2.86 -1.69 -24.83
C THR A 292 -1.83 -2.56 -24.12
N LYS A 293 -0.65 -1.97 -23.89
CA LYS A 293 0.41 -2.59 -23.11
C LYS A 293 1.18 -1.51 -22.37
N ASP A 294 1.28 -1.64 -21.07
CA ASP A 294 2.06 -0.74 -20.23
C ASP A 294 3.26 -1.48 -19.65
N LYS A 295 4.43 -0.89 -19.72
CA LYS A 295 5.66 -1.40 -19.13
C LYS A 295 6.25 -0.36 -18.19
N THR A 296 6.50 -0.77 -16.96
CA THR A 296 7.08 0.10 -15.94
C THR A 296 8.39 -0.49 -15.44
N HIS A 297 9.41 0.35 -15.37
CA HIS A 297 10.69 0.06 -14.72
C HIS A 297 10.90 1.08 -13.61
N GLY A 298 11.19 0.61 -12.41
CA GLY A 298 11.42 1.47 -11.26
C GLY A 298 12.71 1.11 -10.54
N PHE A 299 13.42 2.12 -10.06
CA PHE A 299 14.59 1.99 -9.22
C PHE A 299 14.38 2.81 -7.95
N LEU A 300 14.67 2.21 -6.81
CA LEU A 300 14.64 2.87 -5.51
C LEU A 300 15.96 2.59 -4.79
N LEU A 301 16.53 3.62 -4.22
CA LEU A 301 17.73 3.52 -3.41
C LEU A 301 17.60 4.45 -2.20
N GLY A 302 18.06 3.99 -1.05
CA GLY A 302 17.98 4.78 0.16
C GLY A 302 19.01 4.37 1.21
N ALA A 303 19.10 5.20 2.22
CA ALA A 303 19.87 4.96 3.42
C ALA A 303 19.16 5.59 4.61
N ASP A 304 19.29 4.97 5.77
CA ASP A 304 18.72 5.51 7.01
C ASP A 304 19.76 5.66 8.12
N TYR A 305 19.39 6.37 9.14
CA TYR A 305 20.12 6.50 10.39
C TYR A 305 19.13 6.51 11.55
N GLN A 306 19.21 5.49 12.41
CA GLN A 306 18.43 5.39 13.63
C GLN A 306 19.10 6.21 14.71
N LEU A 307 18.74 7.49 14.83
CA LEU A 307 19.31 8.42 15.80
C LEU A 307 18.98 8.04 17.23
N HIS A 308 17.78 7.50 17.44
CA HIS A 308 17.24 7.01 18.71
C HIS A 308 16.21 5.94 18.34
N LYS A 309 15.84 5.06 19.29
CA LYS A 309 14.80 4.06 19.01
C LYS A 309 13.47 4.65 18.55
N GLN A 310 13.23 5.94 18.83
CA GLN A 310 12.03 6.67 18.43
C GLN A 310 12.25 7.71 17.33
N VAL A 311 13.48 7.83 16.82
CA VAL A 311 13.81 8.83 15.79
C VAL A 311 14.63 8.21 14.68
N VAL A 312 14.15 8.33 13.45
CA VAL A 312 14.89 7.90 12.27
C VAL A 312 14.99 9.04 11.26
N LEU A 313 16.17 9.17 10.68
CA LEU A 313 16.46 10.03 9.54
C LEU A 313 16.70 9.14 8.32
N PHE A 314 16.30 9.59 7.14
CA PHE A 314 16.56 8.83 5.92
C PHE A 314 16.75 9.76 4.72
N VAL A 315 17.45 9.25 3.73
CA VAL A 315 17.49 9.78 2.38
C VAL A 315 17.04 8.68 1.43
N GLU A 316 16.16 9.00 0.53
CA GLU A 316 15.61 8.03 -0.41
C GLU A 316 15.36 8.69 -1.76
N GLY A 317 15.63 7.95 -2.82
CA GLY A 317 15.37 8.40 -4.17
C GLY A 317 14.70 7.32 -5.00
N LYS A 318 13.93 7.74 -5.99
CA LYS A 318 13.33 6.86 -6.99
C LYS A 318 13.54 7.40 -8.40
N TYR A 319 13.54 6.47 -9.34
CA TYR A 319 13.47 6.75 -10.76
C TYR A 319 12.55 5.72 -11.40
N VAL A 320 11.40 6.17 -11.92
CA VAL A 320 10.38 5.27 -12.50
C VAL A 320 10.09 5.72 -13.93
N THR A 321 10.16 4.77 -14.86
CA THR A 321 9.80 5.00 -16.27
C THR A 321 8.63 4.11 -16.63
N LYS A 322 7.55 4.71 -17.12
CA LYS A 322 6.37 4.00 -17.62
C LYS A 322 6.20 4.29 -19.10
N LYS A 323 6.11 3.24 -19.90
CA LYS A 323 5.82 3.31 -21.34
C LYS A 323 4.47 2.70 -21.62
N GLU A 324 3.61 3.46 -22.25
CA GLU A 324 2.25 3.04 -22.62
C GLU A 324 2.17 2.89 -24.14
N TYR A 325 1.79 1.70 -24.59
CA TYR A 325 1.66 1.35 -26.00
C TYR A 325 0.18 1.15 -26.35
N VAL A 326 -0.21 1.59 -27.53
CA VAL A 326 -1.50 1.32 -28.13
C VAL A 326 -1.24 0.71 -29.51
N ALA A 327 -1.81 -0.48 -29.77
CA ALA A 327 -1.58 -1.25 -30.99
C ALA A 327 -0.09 -1.37 -31.34
N ASP A 328 0.74 -1.71 -30.34
CA ASP A 328 2.19 -1.88 -30.41
C ASP A 328 3.00 -0.60 -30.74
N THR A 329 2.37 0.55 -30.76
CA THR A 329 3.01 1.84 -30.98
C THR A 329 3.08 2.63 -29.67
N LEU A 330 4.25 3.19 -29.36
CA LEU A 330 4.43 4.02 -28.18
C LEU A 330 3.52 5.25 -28.24
N ASP A 331 2.61 5.36 -27.27
CA ASP A 331 1.64 6.45 -27.16
C ASP A 331 2.08 7.50 -26.13
N LYS A 332 2.60 7.03 -24.99
CA LYS A 332 2.99 7.90 -23.88
C LYS A 332 4.16 7.29 -23.12
N LYS A 333 5.10 8.15 -22.69
CA LYS A 333 6.21 7.77 -21.82
C LYS A 333 6.26 8.75 -20.66
N THR A 334 6.32 8.23 -19.45
CA THR A 334 6.43 9.02 -18.23
C THR A 334 7.70 8.69 -17.50
N LYS A 335 8.47 9.71 -17.11
CA LYS A 335 9.62 9.60 -16.20
C LYS A 335 9.29 10.34 -14.92
N ASP A 336 9.29 9.60 -13.81
CA ASP A 336 8.95 10.10 -12.48
C ASP A 336 10.16 9.93 -11.58
N ARG A 337 10.72 11.05 -11.10
CA ARG A 337 11.91 11.09 -10.27
C ARG A 337 11.65 11.85 -9.00
N ALA A 338 12.20 11.37 -7.90
CA ALA A 338 12.16 12.09 -6.64
C ALA A 338 13.38 11.75 -5.81
N ILE A 339 13.80 12.70 -5.00
CA ILE A 339 14.76 12.51 -3.92
C ILE A 339 14.25 13.28 -2.71
N GLY A 340 14.34 12.65 -1.54
CA GLY A 340 13.87 13.25 -0.30
C GLY A 340 14.78 12.92 0.86
N VAL A 341 14.82 13.86 1.81
CA VAL A 341 15.44 13.69 3.12
C VAL A 341 14.34 13.83 4.16
N GLY A 342 14.10 12.77 4.90
CA GLY A 342 12.98 12.70 5.84
C GLY A 342 13.40 12.43 7.26
N MET A 343 12.50 12.76 8.16
CA MET A 343 12.63 12.48 9.58
C MET A 343 11.30 11.98 10.13
N ARG A 344 11.36 10.94 10.96
CA ARG A 344 10.22 10.39 11.67
C ARG A 344 10.48 10.38 13.16
N VAL A 345 9.54 10.89 13.92
CA VAL A 345 9.52 10.84 15.39
C VAL A 345 8.32 10.00 15.80
N PHE A 346 8.58 8.88 16.47
CA PHE A 346 7.56 7.92 16.91
C PHE A 346 7.23 8.10 18.39
N PHE A 347 5.99 7.82 18.75
CA PHE A 347 5.53 7.81 20.14
C PHE A 347 4.48 6.75 20.39
#